data_4ad24a8ea2f7b42b9394108bed67b405
#
_entry.id   4ad24a8ea2f7b42b9394108bed67b405
#
_cell.length_a   1.000
_cell.length_b   1.000
_cell.length_c   1.000
_cell.angle_alpha   90.00
_cell.angle_beta   90.00
_cell.angle_gamma   90.00
#
_symmetry.space_group_name_H-M   'P 1'
#
loop_
_entity.id
_entity.type
_entity.pdbx_description
1 polymer ?
#
loop_
_entity_poly.entity_id
_entity_poly.type
_entity_poly.pdbx_seq_one_letter_code
_entity_poly.pdbx_strand_id
1 'polypeptide(L)'
;RRFLDRGGRWLAIHGAAAYIEFKGPEVEIGGITLPGLTDTPDRQPDYMDLLGCRFVSHLAPQEIAIESVSDHEIVRGLQPLAVVDEPYILEIRGDCEVLLSSRYTGEAPGYVEGPWLEDVPRPQALLHRRGLGETLYLAPGHCVGPYDLRPFIDELPAHPGPWANPAYRELLRRAIRWGTG
;
A
#
# COMPACT_ATOMS: atom_id res chain seq x y z
N ARG A 1 -7.57 -0.49 -18.32
CA ARG A 1 -8.41 -1.65 -18.63
C ARG A 1 -7.93 -2.36 -19.90
N ARG A 2 -8.02 -1.75 -21.09
CA ARG A 2 -7.61 -2.38 -22.37
C ARG A 2 -6.18 -2.97 -22.39
N PHE A 3 -5.26 -2.41 -21.61
CA PHE A 3 -3.88 -2.90 -21.49
C PHE A 3 -3.85 -4.28 -20.81
N LEU A 4 -4.53 -4.44 -19.68
CA LEU A 4 -4.65 -5.71 -18.97
C LEU A 4 -5.47 -6.73 -19.77
N ASP A 5 -6.57 -6.30 -20.42
CA ASP A 5 -7.40 -7.20 -21.25
C ASP A 5 -6.60 -7.88 -22.37
N ARG A 6 -5.47 -7.27 -22.80
CA ARG A 6 -4.56 -7.78 -23.82
C ARG A 6 -3.31 -8.51 -23.30
N GLY A 7 -3.28 -8.84 -22.01
CA GLY A 7 -2.14 -9.52 -21.39
C GLY A 7 -1.06 -8.60 -20.83
N GLY A 8 -1.36 -7.30 -20.71
CA GLY A 8 -0.42 -6.35 -20.09
C GLY A 8 -0.20 -6.64 -18.60
N ARG A 9 0.97 -6.32 -18.10
CA ARG A 9 1.33 -6.42 -16.70
C ARG A 9 1.52 -5.03 -16.09
N TRP A 10 0.86 -4.77 -14.98
CA TRP A 10 0.90 -3.48 -14.30
C TRP A 10 1.48 -3.61 -12.90
N LEU A 11 2.60 -2.93 -12.65
CA LEU A 11 3.15 -2.75 -11.30
C LEU A 11 2.61 -1.46 -10.69
N ALA A 12 1.91 -1.57 -9.58
CA ALA A 12 1.40 -0.46 -8.78
C ALA A 12 2.01 -0.51 -7.37
N ILE A 13 2.35 0.64 -6.81
CA ILE A 13 3.07 0.71 -5.54
C ILE A 13 2.38 1.73 -4.63
N HIS A 14 2.23 1.36 -3.35
CA HIS A 14 1.85 2.22 -2.23
C HIS A 14 0.68 3.15 -2.55
N GLY A 15 0.90 4.46 -2.62
CA GLY A 15 -0.10 5.49 -2.88
C GLY A 15 -0.92 5.32 -4.16
N ALA A 16 -0.52 4.37 -5.05
CA ALA A 16 -1.34 4.02 -6.21
C ALA A 16 -2.74 3.51 -5.83
N ALA A 17 -2.96 2.98 -4.62
CA ALA A 17 -4.27 2.55 -4.15
C ALA A 17 -5.01 3.61 -3.34
N ALA A 18 -4.36 4.70 -2.96
CA ALA A 18 -4.91 5.71 -2.06
C ALA A 18 -5.86 6.67 -2.79
N TYR A 19 -7.11 6.23 -3.00
CA TYR A 19 -8.20 7.12 -3.39
C TYR A 19 -8.90 7.62 -2.14
N ILE A 20 -8.71 8.88 -1.80
CA ILE A 20 -9.18 9.48 -0.54
C ILE A 20 -10.09 10.68 -0.78
N GLU A 21 -11.02 10.89 0.15
CA GLU A 21 -11.85 12.09 0.29
C GLU A 21 -11.78 12.57 1.73
N PHE A 22 -12.02 13.86 1.96
CA PHE A 22 -12.13 14.40 3.31
C PHE A 22 -13.59 14.59 3.69
N LYS A 23 -13.97 14.24 4.92
CA LYS A 23 -15.34 14.32 5.44
C LYS A 23 -15.39 15.00 6.80
N GLY A 24 -16.46 15.77 7.00
CA GLY A 24 -16.69 16.46 8.26
C GLY A 24 -15.93 17.78 8.39
N PRO A 25 -15.86 18.33 9.61
CA PRO A 25 -15.11 19.54 9.88
C PRO A 25 -13.60 19.25 9.88
N GLU A 26 -12.80 20.32 9.82
CA GLU A 26 -11.36 20.25 10.02
C GLU A 26 -11.01 19.50 11.31
N VAL A 27 -9.96 18.69 11.24
CA VAL A 27 -9.44 17.92 12.37
C VAL A 27 -7.94 18.15 12.55
N GLU A 28 -7.49 18.22 13.79
CA GLU A 28 -6.07 18.34 14.12
C GLU A 28 -5.51 16.99 14.53
N ILE A 29 -4.44 16.53 13.85
CA ILE A 29 -3.80 15.25 14.11
C ILE A 29 -2.29 15.45 14.06
N GLY A 30 -1.63 15.17 15.20
CA GLY A 30 -0.17 15.26 15.28
C GLY A 30 0.37 16.68 14.99
N GLY A 31 -0.43 17.72 15.24
CA GLY A 31 -0.06 19.11 14.94
C GLY A 31 -0.33 19.54 13.49
N ILE A 32 -1.02 18.70 12.70
CA ILE A 32 -1.41 19.00 11.33
C ILE A 32 -2.93 19.19 11.28
N THR A 33 -3.39 20.28 10.69
CA THR A 33 -4.81 20.51 10.42
C THR A 33 -5.18 19.92 9.07
N LEU A 34 -6.04 18.90 9.09
CA LEU A 34 -6.60 18.29 7.88
C LEU A 34 -7.98 18.87 7.59
N PRO A 35 -8.41 18.95 6.31
CA PRO A 35 -9.72 19.50 5.94
C PRO A 35 -10.90 18.63 6.35
N GLY A 36 -10.67 17.52 7.05
CA GLY A 36 -11.66 16.60 7.60
C GLY A 36 -11.03 15.25 7.86
N LEU A 37 -11.83 14.29 8.36
CA LEU A 37 -11.38 12.89 8.44
C LEU A 37 -11.24 12.30 7.04
N THR A 38 -10.15 11.57 6.82
CA THR A 38 -9.91 10.86 5.57
C THR A 38 -10.86 9.67 5.45
N ASP A 39 -11.59 9.63 4.35
CA ASP A 39 -12.42 8.50 3.96
C ASP A 39 -11.94 7.93 2.62
N THR A 40 -12.19 6.66 2.40
CA THR A 40 -11.80 5.95 1.19
C THR A 40 -13.04 5.28 0.57
N PRO A 41 -13.98 6.09 0.03
CA PRO A 41 -15.25 5.59 -0.45
C PRO A 41 -15.06 4.75 -1.72
N ASP A 42 -15.95 3.78 -1.90
CA ASP A 42 -16.02 2.96 -3.11
C ASP A 42 -16.66 3.73 -4.28
N ARG A 43 -16.02 4.83 -4.68
CA ARG A 43 -16.50 5.65 -5.81
C ARG A 43 -15.78 5.40 -7.12
N GLN A 44 -14.70 4.64 -7.07
CA GLN A 44 -13.92 4.25 -8.25
C GLN A 44 -13.78 2.71 -8.31
N PRO A 45 -14.90 1.96 -8.30
CA PRO A 45 -14.86 0.51 -8.24
C PRO A 45 -14.08 -0.09 -9.40
N ASP A 46 -14.23 0.47 -10.61
CA ASP A 46 -13.48 0.02 -11.80
C ASP A 46 -11.96 0.13 -11.61
N TYR A 47 -11.47 1.18 -10.94
CA TYR A 47 -10.04 1.35 -10.66
C TYR A 47 -9.57 0.39 -9.57
N MET A 48 -10.33 0.25 -8.50
CA MET A 48 -10.05 -0.67 -7.40
C MET A 48 -10.06 -2.13 -7.87
N ASP A 49 -10.98 -2.46 -8.76
CA ASP A 49 -11.05 -3.76 -9.42
C ASP A 49 -9.86 -4.03 -10.36
N LEU A 50 -9.26 -2.99 -10.94
CA LEU A 50 -8.02 -3.13 -11.72
C LEU A 50 -6.81 -3.38 -10.83
N LEU A 51 -6.76 -2.75 -9.66
CA LEU A 51 -5.71 -2.96 -8.66
C LEU A 51 -5.82 -4.30 -7.94
N GLY A 52 -7.05 -4.84 -7.81
CA GLY A 52 -7.35 -5.98 -6.97
C GLY A 52 -7.53 -5.65 -5.49
N CYS A 53 -7.59 -4.39 -5.14
CA CYS A 53 -7.83 -3.95 -3.77
C CYS A 53 -8.41 -2.53 -3.67
N ARG A 54 -9.06 -2.25 -2.54
CA ARG A 54 -9.37 -0.92 -2.05
C ARG A 54 -8.44 -0.61 -0.87
N PHE A 55 -7.80 0.52 -0.89
CA PHE A 55 -7.16 1.09 0.29
C PHE A 55 -8.24 1.59 1.25
N VAL A 56 -8.16 1.20 2.51
CA VAL A 56 -9.14 1.56 3.53
C VAL A 56 -8.61 2.66 4.43
N SER A 57 -7.45 2.44 5.03
CA SER A 57 -6.74 3.39 5.88
C SER A 57 -5.29 2.95 6.05
N HIS A 58 -4.49 3.73 6.77
CA HIS A 58 -3.19 3.29 7.25
C HIS A 58 -2.99 3.63 8.71
N LEU A 59 -2.11 2.90 9.37
CA LEU A 59 -1.64 3.21 10.70
C LEU A 59 -0.49 4.21 10.62
N ALA A 60 -0.16 4.82 11.76
CA ALA A 60 1.05 5.64 11.83
C ALA A 60 2.29 4.82 11.43
N PRO A 61 3.31 5.46 10.80
CA PRO A 61 4.54 4.78 10.42
C PRO A 61 5.14 4.00 11.59
N GLN A 62 5.41 2.71 11.36
CA GLN A 62 5.95 1.81 12.37
C GLN A 62 6.82 0.73 11.73
N GLU A 63 7.64 0.08 12.55
CA GLU A 63 8.40 -1.08 12.09
C GLU A 63 7.46 -2.27 11.87
N ILE A 64 7.53 -2.86 10.68
CA ILE A 64 6.78 -4.06 10.30
C ILE A 64 7.71 -5.12 9.72
N ALA A 65 7.41 -6.37 10.05
CA ALA A 65 8.05 -7.53 9.43
C ALA A 65 7.14 -8.09 8.33
N ILE A 66 7.64 -8.15 7.12
CA ILE A 66 6.90 -8.62 5.94
C ILE A 66 7.53 -9.93 5.47
N GLU A 67 6.71 -10.94 5.29
CA GLU A 67 7.13 -12.30 4.94
C GLU A 67 6.46 -12.77 3.66
N SER A 68 7.16 -13.66 2.93
CA SER A 68 6.58 -14.36 1.78
C SER A 68 5.59 -15.41 2.25
N VAL A 69 4.39 -15.40 1.66
CA VAL A 69 3.31 -16.37 1.93
C VAL A 69 2.89 -17.14 0.68
N SER A 70 3.66 -17.02 -0.40
CA SER A 70 3.45 -17.67 -1.69
C SER A 70 4.76 -18.23 -2.24
N ASP A 71 4.66 -19.24 -3.12
CA ASP A 71 5.78 -19.79 -3.89
C ASP A 71 5.97 -19.11 -5.26
N HIS A 72 5.27 -18.00 -5.50
CA HIS A 72 5.37 -17.26 -6.75
C HIS A 72 6.79 -16.75 -6.99
N GLU A 73 7.28 -16.77 -8.24
CA GLU A 73 8.67 -16.44 -8.61
C GLU A 73 9.12 -15.06 -8.12
N ILE A 74 8.22 -14.09 -8.01
CA ILE A 74 8.51 -12.73 -7.51
C ILE A 74 9.03 -12.78 -6.07
N VAL A 75 8.48 -13.66 -5.23
CA VAL A 75 8.76 -13.69 -3.79
C VAL A 75 9.51 -14.94 -3.31
N ARG A 76 9.62 -15.96 -4.16
CA ARG A 76 10.32 -17.20 -3.79
C ARG A 76 11.76 -16.94 -3.35
N GLY A 77 12.07 -17.36 -2.12
CA GLY A 77 13.41 -17.17 -1.53
C GLY A 77 13.78 -15.72 -1.24
N LEU A 78 12.79 -14.80 -1.26
CA LEU A 78 13.02 -13.44 -0.77
C LEU A 78 13.24 -13.49 0.74
N GLN A 79 14.25 -12.75 1.21
CA GLN A 79 14.48 -12.62 2.65
C GLN A 79 13.36 -11.79 3.27
N PRO A 80 12.96 -12.06 4.52
CA PRO A 80 12.00 -11.23 5.24
C PRO A 80 12.42 -9.75 5.23
N LEU A 81 11.45 -8.86 5.07
CA LEU A 81 11.69 -7.42 5.09
C LEU A 81 11.32 -6.88 6.47
N ALA A 82 12.30 -6.34 7.20
CA ALA A 82 12.03 -5.48 8.35
C ALA A 82 12.17 -4.02 7.88
N VAL A 83 11.06 -3.30 7.87
CA VAL A 83 10.99 -1.93 7.33
C VAL A 83 10.13 -1.05 8.23
N VAL A 84 10.45 0.24 8.26
CA VAL A 84 9.52 1.24 8.79
C VAL A 84 8.71 1.76 7.61
N ASP A 85 7.38 1.63 7.69
CA ASP A 85 6.47 2.04 6.62
C ASP A 85 5.13 2.48 7.22
N GLU A 86 4.24 3.02 6.41
CA GLU A 86 2.81 3.20 6.73
C GLU A 86 2.06 1.89 6.48
N PRO A 87 1.66 1.14 7.53
CA PRO A 87 0.97 -0.12 7.34
C PRO A 87 -0.43 0.09 6.75
N TYR A 88 -0.63 -0.27 5.50
CA TYR A 88 -1.90 -0.13 4.79
C TYR A 88 -2.91 -1.22 5.15
N ILE A 89 -4.14 -0.82 5.40
CA ILE A 89 -5.29 -1.72 5.50
C ILE A 89 -5.93 -1.79 4.12
N LEU A 90 -6.02 -3.01 3.60
CA LEU A 90 -6.53 -3.28 2.26
C LEU A 90 -7.76 -4.19 2.32
N GLU A 91 -8.79 -3.85 1.58
CA GLU A 91 -9.89 -4.73 1.21
C GLU A 91 -9.57 -5.37 -0.14
N ILE A 92 -9.39 -6.70 -0.15
CA ILE A 92 -9.09 -7.44 -1.39
C ILE A 92 -10.33 -7.48 -2.28
N ARG A 93 -10.13 -7.30 -3.59
CA ARG A 93 -11.15 -7.36 -4.62
C ARG A 93 -10.77 -8.32 -5.74
N GLY A 94 -11.73 -9.16 -6.11
CA GLY A 94 -11.54 -10.12 -7.19
C GLY A 94 -10.62 -11.28 -6.84
N ASP A 95 -10.06 -11.92 -7.88
CA ASP A 95 -9.17 -13.07 -7.76
C ASP A 95 -7.73 -12.59 -7.56
N CYS A 96 -7.30 -12.56 -6.31
CA CYS A 96 -5.99 -12.10 -5.90
C CYS A 96 -5.22 -13.18 -5.16
N GLU A 97 -3.98 -13.40 -5.57
CA GLU A 97 -3.00 -14.15 -4.80
C GLU A 97 -2.24 -13.21 -3.87
N VAL A 98 -2.24 -13.49 -2.56
CA VAL A 98 -1.42 -12.77 -1.59
C VAL A 98 0.00 -13.31 -1.67
N LEU A 99 0.96 -12.48 -2.07
CA LEU A 99 2.37 -12.86 -2.19
C LEU A 99 3.17 -12.58 -0.93
N LEU A 100 2.90 -11.45 -0.30
CA LEU A 100 3.54 -10.99 0.94
C LEU A 100 2.49 -10.64 1.98
N SER A 101 2.78 -10.90 3.24
CA SER A 101 1.92 -10.58 4.37
C SER A 101 2.71 -10.05 5.55
N SER A 102 2.06 -9.28 6.41
CA SER A 102 2.58 -8.81 7.69
C SER A 102 1.48 -8.86 8.75
N ARG A 103 1.85 -8.76 10.02
CA ARG A 103 0.93 -8.60 11.14
C ARG A 103 1.22 -7.29 11.85
N TYR A 104 0.20 -6.50 12.07
CA TYR A 104 0.28 -5.26 12.82
C TYR A 104 -1.10 -4.85 13.31
N THR A 105 -1.11 -4.12 14.40
CA THR A 105 -2.31 -3.52 15.00
C THR A 105 -2.03 -2.07 15.32
N GLY A 106 -3.07 -1.27 15.46
CA GLY A 106 -2.90 0.11 15.89
C GLY A 106 -4.08 1.01 15.55
N GLU A 107 -3.92 2.25 15.92
CA GLU A 107 -4.84 3.32 15.60
C GLU A 107 -4.61 3.81 14.16
N ALA A 108 -5.68 4.28 13.54
CA ALA A 108 -5.64 4.95 12.24
C ALA A 108 -6.11 6.41 12.40
N PRO A 109 -5.29 7.26 13.05
CA PRO A 109 -5.71 8.63 13.33
C PRO A 109 -5.93 9.39 12.03
N GLY A 110 -7.02 10.16 11.98
CA GLY A 110 -7.38 10.91 10.78
C GLY A 110 -8.21 10.16 9.77
N TYR A 111 -8.52 8.89 9.99
CA TYR A 111 -9.40 8.11 9.13
C TYR A 111 -10.78 7.91 9.73
N VAL A 112 -11.78 7.77 8.85
CA VAL A 112 -13.14 7.39 9.24
C VAL A 112 -13.18 5.95 9.73
N GLU A 113 -12.42 5.05 9.07
CA GLU A 113 -12.34 3.64 9.42
C GLU A 113 -11.11 3.33 10.28
N GLY A 114 -11.33 2.65 11.41
CA GLY A 114 -10.37 2.26 12.43
C GLY A 114 -11.00 2.31 13.83
N PRO A 115 -10.30 1.92 14.90
CA PRO A 115 -8.94 1.34 14.93
C PRO A 115 -8.87 -0.11 14.45
N TRP A 116 -7.66 -0.60 14.19
CA TRP A 116 -7.38 -1.96 13.70
C TRP A 116 -6.59 -2.74 14.76
N LEU A 117 -7.31 -3.28 15.73
CA LEU A 117 -6.72 -3.87 16.94
C LEU A 117 -6.59 -5.40 16.87
N GLU A 118 -7.14 -6.03 15.84
CA GLU A 118 -7.02 -7.47 15.64
C GLU A 118 -5.65 -7.83 15.04
N ASP A 119 -4.95 -8.77 15.69
CA ASP A 119 -3.70 -9.34 15.19
C ASP A 119 -3.98 -10.41 14.14
N VAL A 120 -4.21 -9.98 12.91
CA VAL A 120 -4.49 -10.84 11.75
C VAL A 120 -3.46 -10.61 10.65
N PRO A 121 -3.21 -11.62 9.78
CA PRO A 121 -2.38 -11.42 8.60
C PRO A 121 -3.01 -10.36 7.67
N ARG A 122 -2.20 -9.40 7.24
CA ARG A 122 -2.60 -8.31 6.35
C ARG A 122 -1.77 -8.35 5.07
N PRO A 123 -2.40 -8.30 3.90
CA PRO A 123 -1.70 -8.36 2.62
C PRO A 123 -0.73 -7.19 2.46
N GLN A 124 0.47 -7.48 1.93
CA GLN A 124 1.51 -6.49 1.62
C GLN A 124 1.92 -6.50 0.15
N ALA A 125 1.64 -7.60 -0.55
CA ALA A 125 1.72 -7.66 -2.00
C ALA A 125 0.61 -8.56 -2.54
N LEU A 126 -0.06 -8.11 -3.58
CA LEU A 126 -1.15 -8.79 -4.25
C LEU A 126 -0.84 -8.95 -5.73
N LEU A 127 -1.02 -10.16 -6.25
CA LEU A 127 -1.07 -10.43 -7.68
C LEU A 127 -2.52 -10.68 -8.08
N HIS A 128 -3.10 -9.74 -8.81
CA HIS A 128 -4.48 -9.79 -9.28
C HIS A 128 -4.52 -10.16 -10.75
N ARG A 129 -5.28 -11.20 -11.09
CA ARG A 129 -5.51 -11.64 -12.48
C ARG A 129 -6.77 -11.02 -13.04
N ARG A 130 -6.64 -10.40 -14.21
CA ARG A 130 -7.78 -9.78 -14.91
C ARG A 130 -7.67 -9.94 -16.42
N GLY A 131 -8.63 -10.63 -17.02
CA GLY A 131 -8.57 -10.96 -18.44
C GLY A 131 -7.36 -11.82 -18.76
N LEU A 132 -6.52 -11.37 -19.68
CA LEU A 132 -5.24 -12.00 -20.01
C LEU A 132 -4.05 -11.38 -19.27
N GLY A 133 -4.26 -10.29 -18.54
CA GLY A 133 -3.23 -9.53 -17.87
C GLY A 133 -3.25 -9.65 -16.35
N GLU A 134 -2.28 -9.01 -15.72
CA GLU A 134 -2.07 -9.09 -14.29
C GLU A 134 -1.68 -7.72 -13.72
N THR A 135 -2.12 -7.45 -12.49
CA THR A 135 -1.65 -6.32 -11.68
C THR A 135 -0.89 -6.85 -10.49
N LEU A 136 0.34 -6.41 -10.31
CA LEU A 136 1.09 -6.59 -9.07
C LEU A 136 1.01 -5.30 -8.26
N TYR A 137 0.37 -5.37 -7.11
CA TYR A 137 0.31 -4.26 -6.17
C TYR A 137 1.22 -4.51 -4.98
N LEU A 138 2.07 -3.55 -4.63
CA LEU A 138 2.93 -3.55 -3.45
C LEU A 138 2.46 -2.47 -2.48
N ALA A 139 1.99 -2.86 -1.30
CA ALA A 139 1.57 -1.92 -0.25
C ALA A 139 2.75 -1.13 0.35
N PRO A 140 3.92 -1.72 0.64
CA PRO A 140 5.07 -0.97 1.12
C PRO A 140 5.58 0.01 0.06
N GLY A 141 6.01 1.20 0.51
CA GLY A 141 6.57 2.17 -0.42
C GLY A 141 6.53 3.62 0.07
N HIS A 142 6.07 3.84 1.31
CA HIS A 142 6.05 5.19 1.87
C HIS A 142 7.46 5.78 1.95
N CYS A 143 7.58 7.05 1.59
CA CYS A 143 8.76 7.84 1.86
C CYS A 143 8.33 9.30 2.01
N VAL A 144 9.05 10.04 2.83
CA VAL A 144 8.79 11.47 3.07
C VAL A 144 10.07 12.25 2.82
N GLY A 145 9.99 13.21 1.92
CA GLY A 145 10.97 14.28 1.78
C GLY A 145 10.71 15.39 2.81
N PRO A 146 11.71 16.24 3.07
CA PRO A 146 11.58 17.26 4.11
C PRO A 146 10.49 18.31 3.83
N TYR A 147 10.01 18.41 2.61
CA TYR A 147 9.04 19.44 2.17
C TYR A 147 7.73 18.90 1.61
N ASP A 148 7.48 17.59 1.72
CA ASP A 148 6.35 16.93 1.04
C ASP A 148 4.98 17.36 1.58
N LEU A 149 4.91 17.83 2.84
CA LEU A 149 3.65 18.28 3.43
C LEU A 149 3.44 19.81 3.41
N ARG A 150 4.20 20.55 2.61
CA ARG A 150 3.91 21.98 2.42
C ARG A 150 2.58 22.18 1.68
N PRO A 151 1.77 23.19 2.04
CA PRO A 151 2.03 24.26 3.01
C PRO A 151 1.63 23.92 4.46
N PHE A 152 1.21 22.71 4.77
CA PHE A 152 0.70 22.33 6.09
C PHE A 152 1.82 22.27 7.15
N ILE A 153 3.00 21.82 6.74
CA ILE A 153 4.22 21.78 7.57
C ILE A 153 5.39 22.28 6.72
N ASP A 154 6.16 23.21 7.27
CA ASP A 154 7.29 23.80 6.54
C ASP A 154 8.43 22.84 6.29
N GLU A 155 8.76 21.99 7.28
CA GLU A 155 9.83 21.00 7.18
C GLU A 155 9.56 19.79 8.09
N LEU A 156 9.76 18.59 7.56
CA LEU A 156 9.63 17.30 8.25
C LEU A 156 10.96 16.57 8.30
N PRO A 157 11.17 15.69 9.29
CA PRO A 157 12.24 14.70 9.21
C PRO A 157 12.06 13.81 7.96
N ALA A 158 13.09 13.77 7.11
CA ALA A 158 13.07 12.90 5.94
C ALA A 158 13.03 11.43 6.38
N HIS A 159 12.16 10.65 5.75
CA HIS A 159 12.02 9.22 6.02
C HIS A 159 12.13 8.43 4.70
N PRO A 160 13.18 7.59 4.53
CA PRO A 160 13.41 6.88 3.28
C PRO A 160 12.45 5.69 3.07
N GLY A 161 11.64 5.33 4.07
CA GLY A 161 10.77 4.17 4.01
C GLY A 161 11.51 2.86 3.70
N PRO A 162 10.90 1.93 2.95
CA PRO A 162 11.51 0.66 2.61
C PRO A 162 12.59 0.76 1.53
N TRP A 163 12.75 1.92 0.86
CA TRP A 163 13.61 2.09 -0.33
C TRP A 163 15.09 1.85 -0.07
N ALA A 164 15.56 2.02 1.17
CA ALA A 164 16.92 1.71 1.58
C ALA A 164 17.15 0.22 1.89
N ASN A 165 16.07 -0.57 2.10
CA ASN A 165 16.16 -1.98 2.46
C ASN A 165 16.60 -2.85 1.26
N PRO A 166 17.66 -3.67 1.38
CA PRO A 166 18.14 -4.50 0.28
C PRO A 166 17.12 -5.52 -0.23
N ALA A 167 16.33 -6.14 0.66
CA ALA A 167 15.32 -7.11 0.27
C ALA A 167 14.14 -6.44 -0.45
N TYR A 168 13.77 -5.22 -0.07
CA TYR A 168 12.78 -4.43 -0.80
C TYR A 168 13.27 -4.07 -2.21
N ARG A 169 14.52 -3.66 -2.35
CA ARG A 169 15.12 -3.39 -3.67
C ARG A 169 15.17 -4.64 -4.55
N GLU A 170 15.45 -5.80 -3.97
CA GLU A 170 15.38 -7.07 -4.68
C GLU A 170 13.95 -7.40 -5.12
N LEU A 171 12.95 -7.17 -4.26
CA LEU A 171 11.53 -7.30 -4.60
C LEU A 171 11.17 -6.41 -5.79
N LEU A 172 11.54 -5.13 -5.75
CA LEU A 172 11.28 -4.18 -6.85
C LEU A 172 11.96 -4.63 -8.15
N ARG A 173 13.21 -5.10 -8.08
CA ARG A 173 13.92 -5.61 -9.25
C ARG A 173 13.20 -6.81 -9.89
N ARG A 174 12.69 -7.72 -9.08
CA ARG A 174 11.90 -8.87 -9.55
C ARG A 174 10.55 -8.43 -10.11
N ALA A 175 9.87 -7.50 -9.46
CA ALA A 175 8.60 -6.93 -9.91
C ALA A 175 8.73 -6.23 -11.28
N ILE A 176 9.80 -5.46 -11.48
CA ILE A 176 10.09 -4.82 -12.77
C ILE A 176 10.35 -5.88 -13.85
N ARG A 177 11.18 -6.89 -13.57
CA ARG A 177 11.43 -7.99 -14.52
C ARG A 177 10.15 -8.72 -14.88
N TRP A 178 9.32 -9.04 -13.90
CA TRP A 178 8.01 -9.63 -14.13
C TRP A 178 7.17 -8.73 -15.05
N GLY A 179 7.15 -7.42 -14.85
CA GLY A 179 6.37 -6.47 -15.66
C GLY A 179 6.85 -6.32 -17.11
N THR A 180 8.11 -6.63 -17.37
CA THR A 180 8.73 -6.46 -18.71
C THR A 180 8.84 -7.75 -19.52
N GLY A 181 8.55 -8.89 -18.92
CA GLY A 181 8.65 -10.15 -19.60
C GLY A 181 8.58 -11.28 -19.58
#